data_19e484f01f3dd7d79cc9282dae879dce
#
_entry.id   19e484f01f3dd7d79cc9282dae879dce
#
_cell.length_a   1.000
_cell.length_b   1.000
_cell.length_c   1.000
_cell.angle_alpha   90.00
_cell.angle_beta   90.00
_cell.angle_gamma   90.00
#
_symmetry.space_group_name_H-M   'P 1'
#
loop_
_entity.id
_entity.type
_entity.pdbx_description
1 polymer ?
#
loop_
_entity_poly.entity_id
_entity_poly.type
_entity_poly.pdbx_seq_one_letter_code
_entity_poly.pdbx_strand_id
1 'polypeptide(L)'
;QRTISICQYVQGDFSINHLTFANLTHTEQQQIMDYPLMIYICEGTDKEKLDWFKIINIAGEQLTTQELRNAIYTGEWLTEAKKYFSKTMCPAYQIAGDYLNGSAIRQDYLETALKWISAREGIEIEDYMSQHQHDTNCNELWLYFQTVINWVKATFPKYRSKLMKGLEWGIFYNKY
;
A
#
# COMPACT_ATOMS: atom_id res chain seq x y z
N GLN A 1 7.26 3.13 -10.57
CA GLN A 1 6.24 2.62 -11.53
C GLN A 1 6.47 3.14 -12.94
N ARG A 2 6.64 4.46 -13.16
CA ARG A 2 6.81 5.03 -14.52
C ARG A 2 7.99 4.43 -15.28
N THR A 3 9.15 4.33 -14.64
CA THR A 3 10.35 3.74 -15.25
C THR A 3 10.12 2.28 -15.64
N ILE A 4 9.48 1.49 -14.77
CA ILE A 4 9.12 0.10 -15.06
C ILE A 4 8.20 0.01 -16.27
N SER A 5 7.16 0.85 -16.34
CA SER A 5 6.23 0.87 -17.46
C SER A 5 6.91 1.26 -18.77
N ILE A 6 7.87 2.19 -18.75
CA ILE A 6 8.65 2.55 -19.93
C ILE A 6 9.49 1.34 -20.39
N CYS A 7 10.20 0.68 -19.47
CA CYS A 7 10.99 -0.53 -19.79
C CYS A 7 10.10 -1.64 -20.37
N GLN A 8 8.95 -1.90 -19.76
CA GLN A 8 8.00 -2.91 -20.25
C GLN A 8 7.46 -2.59 -21.65
N TYR A 9 7.16 -1.30 -21.91
CA TYR A 9 6.74 -0.87 -23.25
C TYR A 9 7.84 -1.09 -24.29
N VAL A 10 9.08 -0.73 -23.99
CA VAL A 10 10.24 -0.94 -24.86
C VAL A 10 10.48 -2.43 -25.11
N GLN A 11 10.26 -3.28 -24.09
CA GLN A 11 10.37 -4.75 -24.20
C GLN A 11 9.20 -5.38 -24.97
N GLY A 12 8.12 -4.62 -25.21
CA GLY A 12 6.95 -5.11 -25.96
C GLY A 12 5.91 -5.83 -25.10
N ASP A 13 5.96 -5.71 -23.77
CA ASP A 13 5.04 -6.40 -22.83
C ASP A 13 3.59 -5.89 -22.95
N PHE A 14 3.41 -4.68 -23.48
CA PHE A 14 2.08 -4.13 -23.76
C PHE A 14 2.11 -3.11 -24.91
N SER A 15 0.92 -2.72 -25.38
CA SER A 15 0.74 -1.71 -26.43
C SER A 15 -0.03 -0.49 -25.91
N ILE A 16 0.23 0.67 -26.50
CA ILE A 16 -0.50 1.92 -26.26
C ILE A 16 -1.24 2.26 -27.56
N ASN A 17 -2.56 2.41 -27.50
CA ASN A 17 -3.41 2.66 -28.67
C ASN A 17 -3.16 1.68 -29.82
N HIS A 18 -2.98 0.40 -29.51
CA HIS A 18 -2.66 -0.70 -30.43
C HIS A 18 -1.25 -0.61 -31.08
N LEU A 19 -0.41 0.31 -30.65
CA LEU A 19 0.99 0.43 -31.09
C LEU A 19 1.92 -0.16 -30.04
N THR A 20 2.76 -1.08 -30.44
CA THR A 20 3.91 -1.56 -29.66
C THR A 20 5.13 -0.73 -30.00
N PHE A 21 6.15 -0.75 -29.14
CA PHE A 21 7.41 -0.04 -29.40
C PHE A 21 8.01 -0.41 -30.76
N ALA A 22 7.96 -1.70 -31.14
CA ALA A 22 8.48 -2.19 -32.42
C ALA A 22 7.72 -1.64 -33.64
N ASN A 23 6.47 -1.20 -33.48
CA ASN A 23 5.65 -0.65 -34.56
C ASN A 23 5.77 0.88 -34.70
N LEU A 24 6.54 1.51 -33.81
CA LEU A 24 6.85 2.93 -33.91
C LEU A 24 7.86 3.20 -35.02
N THR A 25 7.84 4.41 -35.57
CA THR A 25 8.88 4.84 -36.51
C THR A 25 10.24 4.93 -35.80
N HIS A 26 11.32 4.81 -36.54
CA HIS A 26 12.68 4.91 -35.99
C HIS A 26 12.89 6.22 -35.20
N THR A 27 12.31 7.32 -35.66
CA THR A 27 12.40 8.62 -34.98
C THR A 27 11.69 8.60 -33.62
N GLU A 28 10.50 8.00 -33.54
CA GLU A 28 9.74 7.89 -32.28
C GLU A 28 10.43 6.93 -31.30
N GLN A 29 10.96 5.82 -31.77
CA GLN A 29 11.77 4.90 -30.96
C GLN A 29 12.98 5.64 -30.38
N GLN A 30 13.71 6.40 -31.22
CA GLN A 30 14.88 7.15 -30.79
C GLN A 30 14.51 8.23 -29.75
N GLN A 31 13.41 8.95 -29.94
CA GLN A 31 12.93 9.92 -28.95
C GLN A 31 12.64 9.29 -27.56
N ILE A 32 12.10 8.09 -27.53
CA ILE A 32 11.87 7.37 -26.29
C ILE A 32 13.20 6.93 -25.65
N MET A 33 14.12 6.39 -26.45
CA MET A 33 15.40 5.89 -25.96
C MET A 33 16.33 6.99 -25.49
N ASP A 34 16.31 8.15 -26.14
CA ASP A 34 17.17 9.29 -25.83
C ASP A 34 16.55 10.24 -24.78
N TYR A 35 15.34 9.91 -24.30
CA TYR A 35 14.68 10.77 -23.31
C TYR A 35 15.45 10.80 -21.98
N PRO A 36 15.96 11.97 -21.55
CA PRO A 36 16.76 12.07 -20.34
C PRO A 36 15.87 11.90 -19.11
N LEU A 37 16.16 10.90 -18.30
CA LEU A 37 15.51 10.70 -17.00
C LEU A 37 16.36 11.33 -15.90
N MET A 38 15.77 12.25 -15.15
CA MET A 38 16.38 12.74 -13.92
C MET A 38 16.12 11.72 -12.79
N ILE A 39 17.18 11.15 -12.27
CA ILE A 39 17.13 10.14 -11.21
C ILE A 39 17.80 10.69 -9.97
N TYR A 40 17.11 10.67 -8.85
CA TYR A 40 17.65 10.96 -7.53
C TYR A 40 17.94 9.65 -6.81
N ILE A 41 19.18 9.42 -6.45
CA ILE A 41 19.60 8.30 -5.61
C ILE A 41 19.60 8.81 -4.17
N CYS A 42 18.72 8.26 -3.35
CA CYS A 42 18.57 8.66 -1.96
C CYS A 42 19.32 7.70 -1.06
N GLU A 43 20.27 8.22 -0.29
CA GLU A 43 20.98 7.51 0.77
C GLU A 43 20.47 7.98 2.13
N GLY A 44 20.63 7.16 3.16
CA GLY A 44 20.18 7.47 4.50
C GLY A 44 19.24 6.41 5.08
N THR A 45 18.75 6.66 6.28
CA THR A 45 17.76 5.81 6.95
C THR A 45 16.40 5.87 6.23
N ASP A 46 15.56 4.85 6.44
CA ASP A 46 14.24 4.81 5.83
C ASP A 46 13.36 5.99 6.27
N LYS A 47 13.54 6.46 7.51
CA LYS A 47 12.87 7.67 8.01
C LYS A 47 13.28 8.92 7.23
N GLU A 48 14.57 9.12 7.00
CA GLU A 48 15.07 10.27 6.21
C GLU A 48 14.58 10.20 4.76
N LYS A 49 14.57 9.01 4.17
CA LYS A 49 14.00 8.78 2.83
C LYS A 49 12.51 9.13 2.79
N LEU A 50 11.73 8.69 3.81
CA LEU A 50 10.31 9.00 3.91
C LEU A 50 10.05 10.50 4.02
N ASP A 51 10.81 11.19 4.86
CA ASP A 51 10.67 12.65 5.04
C ASP A 51 11.05 13.40 3.76
N TRP A 52 12.08 12.97 3.04
CA TRP A 52 12.43 13.52 1.75
C TRP A 52 11.32 13.29 0.70
N PHE A 53 10.75 12.07 0.65
CA PHE A 53 9.61 11.77 -0.23
C PHE A 53 8.39 12.63 0.06
N LYS A 54 8.09 12.90 1.34
CA LYS A 54 7.00 13.83 1.72
C LYS A 54 7.24 15.22 1.15
N ILE A 55 8.47 15.71 1.20
CA ILE A 55 8.83 17.05 0.72
C ILE A 55 8.67 17.15 -0.82
N ILE A 56 9.21 16.20 -1.58
CA ILE A 56 9.11 16.25 -3.04
C ILE A 56 7.70 16.02 -3.57
N ASN A 57 6.86 15.33 -2.80
CA ASN A 57 5.48 15.05 -3.16
C ASN A 57 4.56 16.27 -3.07
N ILE A 58 5.01 17.38 -2.48
CA ILE A 58 4.23 18.63 -2.33
C ILE A 58 3.94 19.26 -3.70
N ALA A 59 4.81 19.06 -4.69
CA ALA A 59 4.72 19.72 -6.01
C ALA A 59 3.90 18.94 -7.07
N GLY A 60 3.39 17.73 -6.74
CA GLY A 60 2.66 16.85 -7.67
C GLY A 60 1.31 16.39 -7.15
N GLU A 61 0.79 15.30 -7.73
CA GLU A 61 -0.35 14.57 -7.17
C GLU A 61 0.09 13.97 -5.84
N GLN A 62 -0.55 14.39 -4.76
CA GLN A 62 -0.15 14.00 -3.42
C GLN A 62 -0.45 12.51 -3.18
N LEU A 63 0.61 11.77 -2.90
CA LEU A 63 0.50 10.40 -2.39
C LEU A 63 0.02 10.43 -0.94
N THR A 64 -0.76 9.42 -0.57
CA THR A 64 -1.10 9.20 0.83
C THR A 64 0.13 8.79 1.63
N THR A 65 0.10 8.97 2.94
CA THR A 65 1.19 8.53 3.82
C THR A 65 1.48 7.03 3.66
N GLN A 66 0.42 6.23 3.48
CA GLN A 66 0.59 4.79 3.27
C GLN A 66 1.24 4.45 1.91
N GLU A 67 0.94 5.20 0.86
CA GLU A 67 1.61 5.03 -0.44
C GLU A 67 3.11 5.38 -0.37
N LEU A 68 3.44 6.41 0.42
CA LEU A 68 4.84 6.78 0.68
C LEU A 68 5.57 5.68 1.46
N ARG A 69 4.96 5.14 2.54
CA ARG A 69 5.49 3.99 3.28
C ARG A 69 5.73 2.80 2.36
N ASN A 70 4.79 2.50 1.49
CA ASN A 70 4.89 1.39 0.55
C ASN A 70 6.01 1.55 -0.49
N ALA A 71 6.43 2.76 -0.80
CA ALA A 71 7.55 3.01 -1.70
C ALA A 71 8.90 2.73 -1.02
N ILE A 72 8.98 2.91 0.29
CA ILE A 72 10.20 2.74 1.08
C ILE A 72 10.35 1.31 1.56
N TYR A 73 9.32 0.79 2.23
CA TYR A 73 9.33 -0.56 2.83
C TYR A 73 8.86 -1.61 1.82
N THR A 74 9.38 -1.53 0.58
CA THR A 74 9.04 -2.51 -0.46
C THR A 74 9.70 -3.85 -0.18
N GLY A 75 8.96 -4.95 -0.38
CA GLY A 75 9.46 -6.32 -0.14
C GLY A 75 8.37 -7.37 -0.41
N GLU A 76 8.70 -8.63 -0.15
CA GLU A 76 7.79 -9.76 -0.31
C GLU A 76 6.62 -9.64 0.66
N TRP A 77 6.88 -9.30 1.91
CA TRP A 77 5.88 -9.05 2.95
C TRP A 77 4.82 -8.04 2.50
N LEU A 78 5.24 -6.86 2.01
CA LEU A 78 4.31 -5.84 1.54
C LEU A 78 3.54 -6.28 0.30
N THR A 79 4.20 -7.02 -0.60
CA THR A 79 3.58 -7.55 -1.81
C THR A 79 2.46 -8.51 -1.44
N GLU A 80 2.67 -9.34 -0.44
CA GLU A 80 1.65 -10.26 0.07
C GLU A 80 0.55 -9.51 0.82
N ALA A 81 0.89 -8.56 1.70
CA ALA A 81 -0.08 -7.75 2.41
C ALA A 81 -1.05 -7.03 1.46
N LYS A 82 -0.55 -6.52 0.33
CA LYS A 82 -1.40 -5.90 -0.70
C LYS A 82 -2.41 -6.86 -1.32
N LYS A 83 -2.16 -8.17 -1.36
CA LYS A 83 -3.15 -9.15 -1.83
C LYS A 83 -4.35 -9.22 -0.90
N TYR A 84 -4.13 -9.11 0.41
CA TYR A 84 -5.19 -9.16 1.40
C TYR A 84 -5.91 -7.83 1.60
N PHE A 85 -5.22 -6.69 1.45
CA PHE A 85 -5.72 -5.40 1.91
C PHE A 85 -5.96 -4.35 0.81
N SER A 86 -5.36 -4.48 -0.40
CA SER A 86 -5.22 -3.34 -1.32
C SER A 86 -5.79 -3.58 -2.72
N LYS A 87 -6.71 -4.52 -2.89
CA LYS A 87 -7.40 -4.76 -4.16
C LYS A 87 -8.90 -4.56 -4.02
N THR A 88 -9.57 -4.22 -5.11
CA THR A 88 -11.02 -4.26 -5.16
C THR A 88 -11.50 -5.64 -4.73
N MET A 89 -12.48 -5.67 -3.81
CA MET A 89 -13.01 -6.93 -3.24
C MET A 89 -11.94 -7.82 -2.58
N CYS A 90 -10.86 -7.23 -2.05
CA CYS A 90 -9.85 -7.97 -1.31
C CYS A 90 -10.42 -8.67 -0.08
N PRO A 91 -9.74 -9.71 0.47
CA PRO A 91 -10.20 -10.43 1.66
C PRO A 91 -10.55 -9.52 2.84
N ALA A 92 -9.75 -8.47 3.10
CA ALA A 92 -10.02 -7.52 4.18
C ALA A 92 -11.34 -6.76 3.96
N TYR A 93 -11.60 -6.31 2.73
CA TYR A 93 -12.88 -5.68 2.40
C TYR A 93 -14.06 -6.64 2.59
N GLN A 94 -13.94 -7.88 2.15
CA GLN A 94 -15.01 -8.86 2.25
C GLN A 94 -15.42 -9.14 3.70
N ILE A 95 -14.46 -9.20 4.62
CA ILE A 95 -14.76 -9.50 6.03
C ILE A 95 -15.09 -8.26 6.86
N ALA A 96 -14.60 -7.08 6.50
CA ALA A 96 -14.65 -5.89 7.32
C ALA A 96 -15.41 -4.70 6.70
N GLY A 97 -15.88 -4.80 5.46
CA GLY A 97 -16.54 -3.69 4.75
C GLY A 97 -17.82 -3.16 5.41
N ASP A 98 -18.46 -3.96 6.27
CA ASP A 98 -19.58 -3.52 7.11
C ASP A 98 -19.15 -2.73 8.35
N TYR A 99 -17.89 -2.86 8.78
CA TYR A 99 -17.37 -2.33 10.05
C TYR A 99 -16.30 -1.26 9.88
N LEU A 100 -15.72 -1.12 8.70
CA LEU A 100 -14.68 -0.15 8.39
C LEU A 100 -15.11 0.80 7.28
N ASN A 101 -14.70 2.04 7.39
CA ASN A 101 -14.69 3.00 6.29
C ASN A 101 -13.40 2.84 5.48
N GLY A 102 -13.42 3.42 4.28
CA GLY A 102 -12.24 3.53 3.45
C GLY A 102 -12.32 2.71 2.16
N SER A 103 -11.30 2.86 1.36
CA SER A 103 -11.13 2.23 0.06
C SER A 103 -9.92 1.31 0.07
N ALA A 104 -10.12 0.04 -0.29
CA ALA A 104 -9.01 -0.90 -0.43
C ALA A 104 -8.00 -0.44 -1.49
N ILE A 105 -8.46 0.20 -2.58
CA ILE A 105 -7.58 0.72 -3.64
C ILE A 105 -6.67 1.83 -3.11
N ARG A 106 -7.19 2.69 -2.21
CA ARG A 106 -6.40 3.73 -1.52
C ARG A 106 -5.61 3.20 -0.33
N GLN A 107 -5.64 1.90 -0.11
CA GLN A 107 -4.91 1.19 0.94
C GLN A 107 -5.33 1.52 2.37
N ASP A 108 -6.53 2.09 2.55
CA ASP A 108 -7.04 2.48 3.86
C ASP A 108 -7.18 1.26 4.79
N TYR A 109 -7.50 0.07 4.25
CA TYR A 109 -7.57 -1.18 5.02
C TYR A 109 -6.20 -1.64 5.51
N LEU A 110 -5.16 -1.50 4.67
CA LEU A 110 -3.79 -1.82 5.07
C LEU A 110 -3.30 -0.85 6.15
N GLU A 111 -3.51 0.45 5.95
CA GLU A 111 -3.14 1.47 6.94
C GLU A 111 -3.84 1.23 8.28
N THR A 112 -5.14 0.91 8.25
CA THR A 112 -5.91 0.59 9.45
C THR A 112 -5.36 -0.63 10.19
N ALA A 113 -5.05 -1.72 9.47
CA ALA A 113 -4.48 -2.92 10.06
C ALA A 113 -3.10 -2.66 10.69
N LEU A 114 -2.26 -1.91 9.99
CA LEU A 114 -0.94 -1.48 10.48
C LEU A 114 -1.06 -0.62 11.74
N LYS A 115 -1.93 0.37 11.72
CA LYS A 115 -2.19 1.24 12.88
C LYS A 115 -2.60 0.43 14.12
N TRP A 116 -3.44 -0.57 13.95
CA TRP A 116 -3.92 -1.37 15.07
C TRP A 116 -2.84 -2.30 15.64
N ILE A 117 -2.08 -2.98 14.77
CA ILE A 117 -1.05 -3.90 15.22
C ILE A 117 0.13 -3.15 15.83
N SER A 118 0.55 -2.04 15.25
CA SER A 118 1.62 -1.20 15.79
C SER A 118 1.24 -0.63 17.17
N ALA A 119 -0.02 -0.21 17.35
CA ALA A 119 -0.51 0.23 18.65
C ALA A 119 -0.55 -0.91 19.69
N ARG A 120 -0.78 -2.17 19.28
CA ARG A 120 -0.67 -3.35 20.16
C ARG A 120 0.76 -3.52 20.66
N GLU A 121 1.72 -3.33 19.78
CA GLU A 121 3.14 -3.52 20.08
C GLU A 121 3.81 -2.30 20.71
N GLY A 122 3.12 -1.16 20.72
CA GLY A 122 3.63 0.09 21.27
C GLY A 122 4.75 0.73 20.44
N ILE A 123 4.72 0.51 19.11
CA ILE A 123 5.68 1.03 18.13
C ILE A 123 4.99 1.87 17.05
N GLU A 124 5.75 2.63 16.28
CA GLU A 124 5.24 3.35 15.11
C GLU A 124 5.01 2.40 13.93
N ILE A 125 4.14 2.80 12.99
CA ILE A 125 3.87 2.00 11.77
C ILE A 125 5.15 1.79 10.96
N GLU A 126 5.99 2.81 10.87
CA GLU A 126 7.27 2.78 10.18
C GLU A 126 8.22 1.73 10.77
N ASP A 127 8.27 1.65 12.09
CA ASP A 127 9.11 0.65 12.80
C ASP A 127 8.58 -0.77 12.54
N TYR A 128 7.27 -0.97 12.61
CA TYR A 128 6.64 -2.24 12.29
C TYR A 128 6.94 -2.68 10.84
N MET A 129 6.76 -1.80 9.87
CA MET A 129 7.03 -2.10 8.46
C MET A 129 8.51 -2.37 8.20
N SER A 130 9.42 -1.65 8.87
CA SER A 130 10.85 -1.86 8.77
C SER A 130 11.28 -3.24 9.31
N GLN A 131 10.73 -3.65 10.46
CA GLN A 131 11.04 -4.94 11.08
C GLN A 131 10.60 -6.12 10.21
N HIS A 132 9.46 -5.98 9.52
CA HIS A 132 8.87 -7.04 8.70
C HIS A 132 9.23 -6.95 7.21
N GLN A 133 9.98 -5.95 6.77
CA GLN A 133 10.28 -5.70 5.36
C GLN A 133 10.84 -6.92 4.61
N HIS A 134 11.65 -7.72 5.31
CA HIS A 134 12.33 -8.89 4.74
C HIS A 134 11.59 -10.21 4.99
N ASP A 135 10.43 -10.18 5.63
CA ASP A 135 9.62 -11.38 5.83
C ASP A 135 9.00 -11.83 4.51
N THR A 136 8.83 -13.13 4.36
CA THR A 136 8.26 -13.74 3.14
C THR A 136 6.73 -13.72 3.12
N ASN A 137 6.08 -13.47 4.26
CA ASN A 137 4.62 -13.46 4.38
C ASN A 137 4.14 -12.43 5.42
N CYS A 138 2.86 -12.08 5.35
CA CYS A 138 2.21 -11.15 6.26
C CYS A 138 1.16 -11.82 7.17
N ASN A 139 1.36 -13.11 7.46
CA ASN A 139 0.38 -13.93 8.19
C ASN A 139 0.02 -13.34 9.55
N GLU A 140 0.98 -12.79 10.29
CA GLU A 140 0.72 -12.17 11.59
C GLU A 140 -0.26 -11.01 11.48
N LEU A 141 0.01 -10.06 10.57
CA LEU A 141 -0.87 -8.92 10.32
C LEU A 141 -2.28 -9.37 9.90
N TRP A 142 -2.35 -10.36 9.01
CA TRP A 142 -3.62 -10.86 8.51
C TRP A 142 -4.44 -11.56 9.59
N LEU A 143 -3.84 -12.47 10.36
CA LEU A 143 -4.49 -13.18 11.46
C LEU A 143 -4.96 -12.21 12.55
N TYR A 144 -4.13 -11.25 12.91
CA TYR A 144 -4.51 -10.22 13.87
C TYR A 144 -5.73 -9.43 13.38
N PHE A 145 -5.72 -8.95 12.14
CA PHE A 145 -6.85 -8.23 11.56
C PHE A 145 -8.14 -9.06 11.58
N GLN A 146 -8.05 -10.34 11.15
CA GLN A 146 -9.19 -11.25 11.20
C GLN A 146 -9.72 -11.44 12.63
N THR A 147 -8.83 -11.57 13.61
CA THR A 147 -9.19 -11.74 15.01
C THR A 147 -9.96 -10.54 15.53
N VAL A 148 -9.49 -9.33 15.25
CA VAL A 148 -10.19 -8.08 15.61
C VAL A 148 -11.60 -8.05 14.99
N ILE A 149 -11.71 -8.28 13.69
CA ILE A 149 -13.00 -8.22 13.00
C ILE A 149 -13.96 -9.31 13.49
N ASN A 150 -13.47 -10.52 13.76
CA ASN A 150 -14.29 -11.59 14.32
C ASN A 150 -14.79 -11.27 15.73
N TRP A 151 -13.94 -10.65 16.55
CA TRP A 151 -14.33 -10.14 17.87
C TRP A 151 -15.43 -9.06 17.74
N VAL A 152 -15.29 -8.12 16.82
CA VAL A 152 -16.32 -7.09 16.55
C VAL A 152 -17.65 -7.74 16.17
N LYS A 153 -17.63 -8.72 15.27
CA LYS A 153 -18.82 -9.44 14.81
C LYS A 153 -19.51 -10.19 15.96
N ALA A 154 -18.72 -10.80 16.83
CA ALA A 154 -19.24 -11.55 17.97
C ALA A 154 -19.83 -10.62 19.07
N THR A 155 -19.14 -9.51 19.33
CA THR A 155 -19.51 -8.58 20.39
C THR A 155 -20.68 -7.67 19.98
N PHE A 156 -20.75 -7.29 18.68
CA PHE A 156 -21.74 -6.36 18.15
C PHE A 156 -22.53 -6.95 16.96
N PRO A 157 -23.23 -8.07 17.13
CA PRO A 157 -23.83 -8.81 16.01
C PRO A 157 -24.97 -8.07 15.28
N LYS A 158 -25.57 -7.05 15.93
CA LYS A 158 -26.73 -6.32 15.40
C LYS A 158 -26.39 -4.94 14.83
N TYR A 159 -25.15 -4.48 14.92
CA TYR A 159 -24.79 -3.12 14.56
C TYR A 159 -24.04 -3.07 13.22
N ARG A 160 -24.74 -2.55 12.20
CA ARG A 160 -24.19 -2.23 10.88
C ARG A 160 -24.42 -0.75 10.54
N SER A 161 -24.29 0.14 11.53
CA SER A 161 -24.53 1.57 11.30
C SER A 161 -23.29 2.26 10.73
N LYS A 162 -23.49 3.35 9.98
CA LYS A 162 -22.39 4.21 9.50
C LYS A 162 -21.47 4.72 10.63
N LEU A 163 -22.02 4.91 11.82
CA LEU A 163 -21.27 5.37 13.00
C LEU A 163 -20.21 4.34 13.42
N MET A 164 -20.51 3.05 13.34
CA MET A 164 -19.59 2.00 13.73
C MET A 164 -18.39 1.87 12.76
N LYS A 165 -18.57 2.23 11.50
CA LYS A 165 -17.49 2.17 10.51
C LYS A 165 -16.33 3.14 10.78
N GLY A 166 -16.57 4.18 11.58
CA GLY A 166 -15.56 5.17 11.99
C GLY A 166 -14.81 4.81 13.27
N LEU A 167 -15.10 3.68 13.90
CA LEU A 167 -14.47 3.29 15.16
C LEU A 167 -13.13 2.56 14.92
N GLU A 168 -12.19 2.83 15.82
CA GLU A 168 -10.88 2.21 15.83
C GLU A 168 -10.91 0.85 16.55
N TRP A 169 -11.51 -0.14 15.90
CA TRP A 169 -11.81 -1.44 16.51
C TRP A 169 -10.59 -2.15 17.10
N GLY A 170 -9.45 -2.11 16.42
CA GLY A 170 -8.23 -2.72 16.93
C GLY A 170 -7.71 -2.05 18.18
N ILE A 171 -7.89 -0.72 18.31
CA ILE A 171 -7.49 0.00 19.53
C ILE A 171 -8.39 -0.39 20.71
N PHE A 172 -9.70 -0.59 20.47
CA PHE A 172 -10.59 -1.13 21.50
C PHE A 172 -10.23 -2.57 21.86
N TYR A 173 -10.00 -3.42 20.84
CA TYR A 173 -9.63 -4.81 21.05
C TYR A 173 -8.33 -4.96 21.85
N ASN A 174 -7.33 -4.13 21.60
CA ASN A 174 -6.05 -4.17 22.30
C ASN A 174 -6.14 -3.80 23.79
N LYS A 175 -7.26 -3.18 24.20
CA LYS A 175 -7.52 -2.79 25.62
C LYS A 175 -8.49 -3.73 26.32
N TYR A 176 -9.09 -4.64 25.58
CA TYR A 176 -10.03 -5.64 26.09
C TYR A 176 -9.30 -6.81 26.70
#